data_642c135f1e9b1f6083e63f8a2815fe14
#
_entry.id   642c135f1e9b1f6083e63f8a2815fe14
#
_cell.length_a   1.000
_cell.length_b   1.000
_cell.length_c   1.000
_cell.angle_alpha   90.00
_cell.angle_beta   90.00
_cell.angle_gamma   90.00
#
_symmetry.space_group_name_H-M   'P 1'
#
loop_
_entity.id
_entity.type
_entity.pdbx_description
1 polymer ?
#
loop_
_entity_poly.entity_id
_entity_poly.type
_entity_poly.pdbx_seq_one_letter_code
_entity_poly.pdbx_strand_id
1 'polypeptide(L)'
;DQLGKPRQPTTAELRNWNGPDREHWLINTLAAAARQTGSYALQWQLEAHARAFLLGETVDPSKTTSGPDASRSAGWAGMVVAHLWTTLENRPLAEAVAERWRQRVLKVYVPAWGSAPGGIWDKRSGDQRMLQDLTGYTESWMPYQQAAGAYGMYVACSLVGPQQGIDLAVAGANAVITHAYK
;
A
#
# COMPACT_ATOMS: atom_id res chain seq x y z
N ASP A 1 36.83 0.28 -20.57
CA ASP A 1 36.13 -0.98 -20.76
C ASP A 1 35.62 -1.48 -19.42
N GLN A 2 34.30 -1.26 -19.12
CA GLN A 2 33.68 -1.61 -17.86
C GLN A 2 32.70 -2.80 -18.02
N LEU A 3 32.82 -3.52 -19.12
CA LEU A 3 32.09 -4.76 -19.37
C LEU A 3 32.42 -5.79 -18.27
N GLY A 4 31.43 -6.11 -17.44
CA GLY A 4 31.55 -7.10 -16.36
C GLY A 4 31.70 -6.55 -14.95
N LYS A 5 31.84 -5.23 -14.76
CA LYS A 5 31.73 -4.64 -13.41
C LYS A 5 30.29 -4.22 -13.12
N PRO A 6 29.73 -4.53 -11.95
CA PRO A 6 28.44 -4.00 -11.56
C PRO A 6 28.48 -2.48 -11.67
N ARG A 7 27.56 -1.90 -12.42
CA ARG A 7 27.40 -0.45 -12.50
C ARG A 7 27.10 0.07 -11.09
N GLN A 8 27.90 1.02 -10.64
CA GLN A 8 27.58 1.72 -9.40
C GLN A 8 26.38 2.64 -9.69
N PRO A 9 25.29 2.56 -8.91
CA PRO A 9 24.15 3.42 -9.10
C PRO A 9 24.54 4.88 -8.86
N THR A 10 24.01 5.79 -9.66
CA THR A 10 24.19 7.23 -9.46
C THR A 10 23.52 7.68 -8.14
N THR A 11 23.93 8.84 -7.64
CA THR A 11 23.28 9.42 -6.43
C THR A 11 21.78 9.65 -6.64
N ALA A 12 21.34 9.96 -7.85
CA ALA A 12 19.92 10.10 -8.21
C ALA A 12 19.21 8.75 -8.18
N GLU A 13 19.82 7.70 -8.71
CA GLU A 13 19.28 6.34 -8.67
C GLU A 13 19.23 5.80 -7.23
N LEU A 14 20.23 6.07 -6.42
CA LEU A 14 20.22 5.71 -4.99
C LEU A 14 19.13 6.45 -4.19
N ARG A 15 18.85 7.71 -4.54
CA ARG A 15 17.76 8.47 -3.90
C ARG A 15 16.38 7.96 -4.30
N ASN A 16 16.23 7.40 -5.48
CA ASN A 16 14.95 6.90 -6.00
C ASN A 16 14.73 5.41 -5.76
N TRP A 17 15.78 4.68 -5.39
CA TRP A 17 15.71 3.25 -5.13
C TRP A 17 15.80 2.94 -3.64
N ASN A 18 14.67 2.96 -2.97
CA ASN A 18 14.54 2.56 -1.56
C ASN A 18 13.93 1.15 -1.41
N GLY A 19 14.25 0.25 -2.32
CA GLY A 19 13.63 -1.06 -2.38
C GLY A 19 12.41 -1.09 -3.33
N PRO A 20 11.51 -2.07 -3.20
CA PRO A 20 10.29 -2.13 -4.01
C PRO A 20 9.53 -0.82 -3.90
N ASP A 21 9.19 -0.21 -5.05
CA ASP A 21 8.42 1.02 -5.08
C ASP A 21 7.01 0.75 -4.59
N ARG A 22 6.76 1.06 -3.32
CA ARG A 22 5.49 0.84 -2.65
C ARG A 22 4.35 1.66 -3.25
N GLU A 23 4.67 2.78 -3.88
CA GLU A 23 3.67 3.64 -4.51
C GLU A 23 3.19 3.13 -5.88
N HIS A 24 3.89 2.14 -6.46
CA HIS A 24 3.57 1.58 -7.77
C HIS A 24 3.66 0.05 -7.79
N TRP A 25 3.43 -0.59 -6.67
CA TRP A 25 3.50 -2.04 -6.55
C TRP A 25 2.29 -2.73 -7.17
N LEU A 26 2.40 -3.04 -8.45
CA LEU A 26 1.32 -3.61 -9.25
C LEU A 26 1.66 -5.06 -9.63
N ILE A 27 0.94 -6.03 -9.06
CA ILE A 27 1.06 -7.46 -9.40
C ILE A 27 -0.20 -8.03 -10.06
N ASN A 28 -1.18 -7.20 -10.35
CA ASN A 28 -2.47 -7.61 -10.89
C ASN A 28 -2.35 -8.38 -12.21
N THR A 29 -1.52 -7.92 -13.16
CA THR A 29 -1.29 -8.62 -14.43
C THR A 29 -0.61 -9.97 -14.21
N LEU A 30 0.41 -10.02 -13.33
CA LEU A 30 1.10 -11.25 -12.97
C LEU A 30 0.13 -12.27 -12.35
N ALA A 31 -0.69 -11.82 -11.38
CA ALA A 31 -1.67 -12.66 -10.72
C ALA A 31 -2.76 -13.16 -11.70
N ALA A 32 -3.21 -12.29 -12.61
CA ALA A 32 -4.17 -12.68 -13.65
C ALA A 32 -3.59 -13.76 -14.58
N ALA A 33 -2.37 -13.55 -15.06
CA ALA A 33 -1.68 -14.53 -15.91
C ALA A 33 -1.44 -15.86 -15.18
N ALA A 34 -1.05 -15.82 -13.90
CA ALA A 34 -0.86 -17.04 -13.11
C ALA A 34 -2.17 -17.85 -12.98
N ARG A 35 -3.29 -17.18 -12.71
CA ARG A 35 -4.61 -17.83 -12.64
C ARG A 35 -5.05 -18.44 -13.97
N GLN A 36 -4.78 -17.75 -15.08
CA GLN A 36 -5.18 -18.20 -16.41
C GLN A 36 -4.36 -19.36 -16.92
N THR A 37 -3.07 -19.38 -16.61
CA THR A 37 -2.14 -20.34 -17.24
C THR A 37 -1.75 -21.49 -16.31
N GLY A 38 -1.92 -21.36 -15.00
CA GLY A 38 -1.38 -22.30 -14.01
C GLY A 38 0.14 -22.42 -14.06
N SER A 39 0.85 -21.41 -14.60
CA SER A 39 2.29 -21.47 -14.81
C SER A 39 3.07 -21.47 -13.48
N TYR A 40 3.87 -22.51 -13.30
CA TYR A 40 4.76 -22.61 -12.13
C TYR A 40 5.75 -21.45 -12.04
N ALA A 41 6.27 -20.97 -13.16
CA ALA A 41 7.17 -19.81 -13.17
C ALA A 41 6.50 -18.55 -12.66
N LEU A 42 5.21 -18.34 -12.97
CA LEU A 42 4.45 -17.20 -12.47
C LEU A 42 4.12 -17.36 -10.98
N GLN A 43 3.85 -18.57 -10.51
CA GLN A 43 3.70 -18.83 -9.07
C GLN A 43 4.98 -18.51 -8.31
N TRP A 44 6.14 -18.89 -8.84
CA TRP A 44 7.43 -18.55 -8.22
C TRP A 44 7.67 -17.03 -8.14
N GLN A 45 7.29 -16.29 -9.18
CA GLN A 45 7.35 -14.82 -9.14
C GLN A 45 6.39 -14.24 -8.08
N LEU A 46 5.18 -14.77 -7.95
CA LEU A 46 4.25 -14.36 -6.88
C LEU A 46 4.82 -14.66 -5.49
N GLU A 47 5.50 -15.79 -5.30
CA GLU A 47 6.22 -16.06 -4.04
C GLU A 47 7.31 -15.02 -3.75
N ALA A 48 8.06 -14.60 -4.76
CA ALA A 48 9.07 -13.55 -4.60
C ALA A 48 8.42 -12.22 -4.13
N HIS A 49 7.27 -11.85 -4.71
CA HIS A 49 6.51 -10.69 -4.25
C HIS A 49 5.97 -10.85 -2.82
N ALA A 50 5.51 -12.02 -2.44
CA ALA A 50 5.07 -12.31 -1.08
C ALA A 50 6.21 -12.16 -0.07
N ARG A 51 7.40 -12.68 -0.38
CA ARG A 51 8.60 -12.51 0.45
C ARG A 51 9.05 -11.05 0.54
N ALA A 52 9.02 -10.32 -0.57
CA ALA A 52 9.31 -8.89 -0.60
C ALA A 52 8.32 -8.10 0.27
N PHE A 53 7.04 -8.45 0.25
CA PHE A 53 6.02 -7.87 1.13
C PHE A 53 6.37 -8.09 2.60
N LEU A 54 6.70 -9.32 2.99
CA LEU A 54 7.05 -9.66 4.38
C LEU A 54 8.31 -8.93 4.86
N LEU A 55 9.27 -8.68 3.98
CA LEU A 55 10.50 -7.95 4.30
C LEU A 55 10.27 -6.43 4.34
N GLY A 56 9.47 -5.91 3.41
CA GLY A 56 9.27 -4.47 3.24
C GLY A 56 8.20 -3.87 4.17
N GLU A 57 7.12 -4.61 4.46
CA GLU A 57 6.02 -4.10 5.25
C GLU A 57 6.25 -4.29 6.75
N THR A 58 6.82 -3.27 7.39
CA THR A 58 7.03 -3.28 8.85
C THR A 58 5.72 -3.12 9.61
N VAL A 59 5.64 -3.74 10.78
CA VAL A 59 4.56 -3.56 11.77
C VAL A 59 5.02 -2.76 12.99
N ASP A 60 6.25 -2.29 12.98
CA ASP A 60 6.81 -1.46 14.04
C ASP A 60 6.65 0.02 13.68
N PRO A 61 5.77 0.75 14.37
CA PRO A 61 5.54 2.17 14.09
C PRO A 61 6.80 3.03 14.27
N SER A 62 7.74 2.61 15.13
CA SER A 62 8.98 3.34 15.37
C SER A 62 9.96 3.28 14.20
N LYS A 63 9.80 2.31 13.32
CA LYS A 63 10.63 2.13 12.11
C LYS A 63 10.04 2.77 10.86
N THR A 64 8.85 3.32 10.96
CA THR A 64 8.27 4.15 9.92
C THR A 64 8.76 5.58 10.14
N THR A 65 9.82 5.97 9.44
CA THR A 65 10.53 7.26 9.62
C THR A 65 9.68 8.51 9.33
N SER A 66 8.42 8.35 8.91
CA SER A 66 7.55 9.48 8.53
C SER A 66 6.06 9.22 8.78
N GLY A 67 5.72 8.34 9.71
CA GLY A 67 4.32 7.91 9.90
C GLY A 67 3.91 6.82 8.88
N PRO A 68 2.63 6.54 8.74
CA PRO A 68 2.17 5.62 7.71
C PRO A 68 2.58 6.15 6.35
N ASP A 69 2.99 5.24 5.46
CA ASP A 69 3.23 5.57 4.06
C ASP A 69 2.02 6.32 3.48
N ALA A 70 2.21 7.03 2.36
CA ALA A 70 1.09 7.68 1.67
C ALA A 70 -0.09 6.70 1.50
N SER A 71 -1.32 7.18 1.63
CA SER A 71 -2.52 6.34 1.54
C SER A 71 -2.55 5.50 0.26
N ARG A 72 -2.02 6.04 -0.84
CA ARG A 72 -1.85 5.30 -2.10
C ARG A 72 -1.00 4.04 -1.93
N SER A 73 0.11 4.13 -1.18
CA SER A 73 0.98 2.97 -0.92
C SER A 73 0.25 1.88 -0.14
N ALA A 74 -0.53 2.26 0.87
CA ALA A 74 -1.37 1.33 1.61
C ALA A 74 -2.42 0.66 0.70
N GLY A 75 -2.98 1.42 -0.25
CA GLY A 75 -3.90 0.88 -1.24
C GLY A 75 -3.26 -0.19 -2.12
N TRP A 76 -2.09 0.10 -2.68
CA TRP A 76 -1.37 -0.87 -3.50
C TRP A 76 -0.92 -2.09 -2.70
N ALA A 77 -0.43 -1.90 -1.47
CA ALA A 77 -0.11 -3.01 -0.58
C ALA A 77 -1.34 -3.89 -0.31
N GLY A 78 -2.50 -3.30 -0.08
CA GLY A 78 -3.77 -4.03 0.04
C GLY A 78 -4.11 -4.84 -1.21
N MET A 79 -3.96 -4.26 -2.39
CA MET A 79 -4.18 -4.98 -3.65
C MET A 79 -3.20 -6.13 -3.84
N VAL A 80 -1.93 -5.96 -3.47
CA VAL A 80 -0.93 -7.04 -3.46
C VAL A 80 -1.39 -8.18 -2.56
N VAL A 81 -1.83 -7.88 -1.34
CA VAL A 81 -2.36 -8.88 -0.40
C VAL A 81 -3.54 -9.63 -1.00
N ALA A 82 -4.51 -8.92 -1.58
CA ALA A 82 -5.69 -9.52 -2.19
C ALA A 82 -5.33 -10.47 -3.34
N HIS A 83 -4.40 -10.07 -4.21
CA HIS A 83 -3.94 -10.89 -5.32
C HIS A 83 -3.14 -12.10 -4.84
N LEU A 84 -2.25 -11.95 -3.87
CA LEU A 84 -1.50 -13.07 -3.30
C LEU A 84 -2.44 -14.05 -2.59
N TRP A 85 -3.38 -13.55 -1.80
CA TRP A 85 -4.37 -14.39 -1.12
C TRP A 85 -5.18 -15.26 -2.07
N THR A 86 -5.63 -14.69 -3.19
CA THR A 86 -6.50 -15.37 -4.15
C THR A 86 -5.78 -16.21 -5.19
N THR A 87 -4.45 -16.04 -5.35
CA THR A 87 -3.74 -16.65 -6.49
C THR A 87 -2.55 -17.52 -6.06
N LEU A 88 -1.92 -17.21 -4.91
CA LEU A 88 -0.72 -17.93 -4.50
C LEU A 88 -1.07 -19.35 -4.04
N GLU A 89 -0.45 -20.37 -4.67
CA GLU A 89 -0.64 -21.77 -4.31
C GLU A 89 0.05 -22.12 -2.98
N ASN A 90 1.15 -21.48 -2.67
CA ASN A 90 1.86 -21.62 -1.39
C ASN A 90 1.02 -21.00 -0.26
N ARG A 91 0.05 -21.77 0.24
CA ARG A 91 -0.91 -21.30 1.26
C ARG A 91 -0.25 -20.83 2.56
N PRO A 92 0.78 -21.51 3.11
CA PRO A 92 1.49 -21.00 4.29
C PRO A 92 2.09 -19.61 4.08
N LEU A 93 2.63 -19.33 2.89
CA LEU A 93 3.17 -18.02 2.55
C LEU A 93 2.07 -16.96 2.38
N ALA A 94 0.95 -17.33 1.75
CA ALA A 94 -0.22 -16.44 1.65
C ALA A 94 -0.78 -16.09 3.04
N GLU A 95 -0.87 -17.04 3.97
CA GLU A 95 -1.29 -16.80 5.34
C GLU A 95 -0.32 -15.87 6.09
N ALA A 96 0.99 -16.03 5.91
CA ALA A 96 1.98 -15.14 6.51
C ALA A 96 1.82 -13.68 6.01
N VAL A 97 1.54 -13.49 4.72
CA VAL A 97 1.24 -12.18 4.13
C VAL A 97 -0.06 -11.60 4.71
N ALA A 98 -1.12 -12.40 4.80
CA ALA A 98 -2.39 -11.99 5.36
C ALA A 98 -2.25 -11.58 6.85
N GLU A 99 -1.51 -12.34 7.63
CA GLU A 99 -1.24 -12.00 9.03
C GLU A 99 -0.41 -10.72 9.16
N ARG A 100 0.62 -10.54 8.34
CA ARG A 100 1.40 -9.30 8.30
C ARG A 100 0.52 -8.10 7.97
N TRP A 101 -0.41 -8.25 7.02
CA TRP A 101 -1.39 -7.22 6.67
C TRP A 101 -2.31 -6.88 7.85
N ARG A 102 -2.93 -7.86 8.50
CA ARG A 102 -3.78 -7.66 9.67
C ARG A 102 -3.05 -6.86 10.77
N GLN A 103 -1.83 -7.26 11.08
CA GLN A 103 -1.01 -6.56 12.08
C GLN A 103 -0.68 -5.12 11.66
N ARG A 104 -0.40 -4.89 10.36
CA ARG A 104 -0.11 -3.55 9.87
C ARG A 104 -1.35 -2.66 9.94
N VAL A 105 -2.50 -3.16 9.56
CA VAL A 105 -3.75 -2.42 9.71
C VAL A 105 -3.99 -2.02 11.16
N LEU A 106 -3.90 -2.97 12.09
CA LEU A 106 -4.19 -2.73 13.51
C LEU A 106 -3.15 -1.88 14.22
N LYS A 107 -1.87 -2.02 13.89
CA LYS A 107 -0.77 -1.38 14.61
C LYS A 107 -0.28 -0.08 13.94
N VAL A 108 -0.55 0.12 12.66
CA VAL A 108 -0.04 1.28 11.91
C VAL A 108 -1.18 2.14 11.38
N TYR A 109 -2.07 1.58 10.54
CA TYR A 109 -3.06 2.40 9.83
C TYR A 109 -4.21 2.85 10.73
N VAL A 110 -4.79 1.96 11.51
CA VAL A 110 -5.89 2.33 12.43
C VAL A 110 -5.44 3.38 13.45
N PRO A 111 -4.29 3.26 14.14
CA PRO A 111 -3.83 4.31 15.04
C PRO A 111 -3.51 5.63 14.35
N ALA A 112 -2.98 5.59 13.12
CA ALA A 112 -2.57 6.80 12.40
C ALA A 112 -3.74 7.55 11.76
N TRP A 113 -4.72 6.84 11.22
CA TRP A 113 -5.80 7.42 10.42
C TRP A 113 -7.18 7.33 11.06
N GLY A 114 -7.37 6.43 12.03
CA GLY A 114 -8.68 6.21 12.66
C GLY A 114 -9.24 7.42 13.38
N SER A 115 -8.38 8.32 13.85
CA SER A 115 -8.75 9.58 14.50
C SER A 115 -8.43 10.81 13.64
N ALA A 116 -8.13 10.62 12.36
CA ALA A 116 -7.79 11.73 11.47
C ALA A 116 -8.99 12.69 11.31
N PRO A 117 -8.81 14.00 11.54
CA PRO A 117 -9.89 14.98 11.43
C PRO A 117 -10.56 14.91 10.04
N GLY A 118 -11.89 14.82 10.02
CA GLY A 118 -12.66 14.70 8.79
C GLY A 118 -12.41 13.42 8.00
N GLY A 119 -11.66 12.44 8.55
CA GLY A 119 -11.28 11.22 7.86
C GLY A 119 -10.19 11.41 6.79
N ILE A 120 -9.48 12.52 6.81
CA ILE A 120 -8.41 12.86 5.86
C ILE A 120 -7.09 12.25 6.33
N TRP A 121 -6.52 11.31 5.55
CA TRP A 121 -5.37 10.50 5.96
C TRP A 121 -4.02 11.14 5.67
N ASP A 122 -3.86 11.67 4.45
CA ASP A 122 -2.58 12.21 3.98
C ASP A 122 -2.55 13.72 4.14
N LYS A 123 -2.02 14.16 5.25
CA LYS A 123 -1.70 15.56 5.46
C LYS A 123 -0.22 15.77 5.18
N ARG A 124 0.11 16.31 4.03
CA ARG A 124 1.50 16.69 3.71
C ARG A 124 1.57 18.19 3.43
N SER A 125 2.40 18.90 4.20
CA SER A 125 2.80 20.24 3.84
C SER A 125 3.77 20.22 2.65
N GLY A 126 3.52 21.04 1.63
CA GLY A 126 4.53 21.38 0.62
C GLY A 126 4.48 20.65 -0.72
N ASP A 127 3.52 19.75 -0.98
CA ASP A 127 3.35 19.21 -2.34
C ASP A 127 2.40 20.11 -3.14
N GLN A 128 2.95 20.82 -4.14
CA GLN A 128 2.19 21.76 -4.99
C GLN A 128 1.12 21.10 -5.87
N ARG A 129 1.11 19.78 -5.97
CA ARG A 129 0.09 19.01 -6.72
C ARG A 129 -1.17 18.78 -5.89
N MET A 130 -1.18 19.15 -4.64
CA MET A 130 -2.28 18.93 -3.73
C MET A 130 -3.33 20.02 -3.85
N LEU A 131 -4.59 19.65 -3.86
CA LEU A 131 -5.69 20.61 -3.73
C LEU A 131 -5.58 21.30 -2.38
N GLN A 132 -5.64 22.63 -2.37
CA GLN A 132 -5.75 23.38 -1.13
C GLN A 132 -7.00 22.92 -0.40
N ASP A 133 -6.85 22.65 0.88
CA ASP A 133 -7.93 22.20 1.71
C ASP A 133 -9.03 23.24 1.79
N LEU A 134 -10.20 22.89 1.31
CA LEU A 134 -11.41 23.71 1.39
C LEU A 134 -11.95 23.85 2.83
N THR A 135 -11.37 23.15 3.79
CA THR A 135 -11.77 23.14 5.21
C THR A 135 -11.01 24.15 6.08
N GLY A 136 -10.10 24.94 5.48
CA GLY A 136 -9.29 25.93 6.21
C GLY A 136 -8.04 25.37 6.88
N TYR A 137 -7.67 24.10 6.62
CA TYR A 137 -6.38 23.54 7.01
C TYR A 137 -5.30 24.05 6.07
N THR A 138 -4.15 24.41 6.62
CA THR A 138 -2.97 24.85 5.85
C THR A 138 -2.22 23.71 5.17
N GLU A 139 -2.72 22.48 5.24
CA GLU A 139 -2.10 21.26 4.75
C GLU A 139 -2.81 20.74 3.51
N SER A 140 -2.02 20.36 2.53
CA SER A 140 -2.50 19.87 1.24
C SER A 140 -2.95 18.40 1.32
N TRP A 141 -4.00 18.06 0.59
CA TRP A 141 -4.59 16.72 0.54
C TRP A 141 -4.79 16.24 -0.90
N MET A 142 -4.59 14.95 -1.15
CA MET A 142 -4.77 14.33 -2.47
C MET A 142 -5.91 13.31 -2.44
N PRO A 143 -7.15 13.70 -2.80
CA PRO A 143 -8.32 12.83 -2.73
C PRO A 143 -8.15 11.52 -3.48
N TYR A 144 -7.54 11.54 -4.66
CA TYR A 144 -7.36 10.33 -5.46
C TYR A 144 -6.41 9.31 -4.81
N GLN A 145 -5.40 9.78 -4.06
CA GLN A 145 -4.51 8.87 -3.33
C GLN A 145 -5.25 8.19 -2.18
N GLN A 146 -6.06 8.97 -1.46
CA GLN A 146 -6.88 8.43 -0.40
C GLN A 146 -7.95 7.48 -0.94
N ALA A 147 -8.57 7.79 -2.08
CA ALA A 147 -9.51 6.89 -2.72
C ALA A 147 -8.86 5.54 -3.09
N ALA A 148 -7.65 5.57 -3.66
CA ALA A 148 -6.89 4.37 -3.94
C ALA A 148 -6.52 3.60 -2.66
N GLY A 149 -6.13 4.33 -1.60
CA GLY A 149 -5.85 3.78 -0.28
C GLY A 149 -7.04 3.07 0.33
N ALA A 150 -8.17 3.75 0.37
CA ALA A 150 -9.43 3.21 0.89
C ALA A 150 -9.89 1.98 0.11
N TYR A 151 -9.82 2.03 -1.23
CA TYR A 151 -10.19 0.90 -2.07
C TYR A 151 -9.33 -0.34 -1.80
N GLY A 152 -8.01 -0.22 -1.86
CA GLY A 152 -7.13 -1.37 -1.64
C GLY A 152 -7.23 -1.93 -0.22
N MET A 153 -7.39 -1.07 0.78
CA MET A 153 -7.62 -1.49 2.16
C MET A 153 -8.95 -2.24 2.30
N TYR A 154 -10.02 -1.73 1.72
CA TYR A 154 -11.33 -2.39 1.72
C TYR A 154 -11.23 -3.78 1.09
N VAL A 155 -10.65 -3.90 -0.11
CA VAL A 155 -10.54 -5.17 -0.83
C VAL A 155 -9.73 -6.20 -0.02
N ALA A 156 -8.56 -5.81 0.50
CA ALA A 156 -7.74 -6.71 1.29
C ALA A 156 -8.44 -7.14 2.59
N CYS A 157 -9.00 -6.19 3.35
CA CYS A 157 -9.64 -6.49 4.61
C CYS A 157 -10.94 -7.30 4.45
N SER A 158 -11.64 -7.14 3.34
CA SER A 158 -12.80 -8.00 3.01
C SER A 158 -12.42 -9.46 2.78
N LEU A 159 -11.18 -9.72 2.35
CA LEU A 159 -10.69 -11.09 2.09
C LEU A 159 -10.00 -11.70 3.33
N VAL A 160 -9.19 -10.91 4.03
CA VAL A 160 -8.33 -11.44 5.07
C VAL A 160 -8.49 -10.75 6.44
N GLY A 161 -9.35 -9.73 6.56
CA GLY A 161 -9.55 -8.93 7.79
C GLY A 161 -8.44 -7.90 8.01
N PRO A 162 -8.47 -7.12 9.09
CA PRO A 162 -9.49 -7.09 10.14
C PRO A 162 -10.68 -6.15 9.81
N GLN A 163 -11.79 -6.27 10.56
CA GLN A 163 -12.98 -5.41 10.39
C GLN A 163 -12.65 -3.92 10.53
N GLN A 164 -11.77 -3.57 11.45
CA GLN A 164 -11.33 -2.18 11.66
C GLN A 164 -10.72 -1.56 10.40
N GLY A 165 -10.11 -2.37 9.53
CA GLY A 165 -9.60 -1.91 8.24
C GLY A 165 -10.73 -1.60 7.25
N ILE A 166 -11.82 -2.36 7.27
CA ILE A 166 -13.02 -2.06 6.49
C ILE A 166 -13.64 -0.75 6.96
N ASP A 167 -13.81 -0.59 8.28
CA ASP A 167 -14.40 0.61 8.88
C ASP A 167 -13.57 1.85 8.55
N LEU A 168 -12.24 1.73 8.63
CA LEU A 168 -11.31 2.78 8.26
C LEU A 168 -11.42 3.12 6.76
N ALA A 169 -11.49 2.12 5.89
CA ALA A 169 -11.62 2.32 4.45
C ALA A 169 -12.92 3.04 4.07
N VAL A 170 -14.02 2.66 4.70
CA VAL A 170 -15.33 3.31 4.52
C VAL A 170 -15.29 4.77 4.99
N ALA A 171 -14.69 5.03 6.15
CA ALA A 171 -14.53 6.40 6.65
C ALA A 171 -13.67 7.25 5.70
N GLY A 172 -12.56 6.70 5.20
CA GLY A 172 -11.68 7.36 4.23
C GLY A 172 -12.36 7.64 2.89
N ALA A 173 -13.17 6.70 2.38
CA ALA A 173 -13.94 6.89 1.15
C ALA A 173 -15.02 7.99 1.32
N ASN A 174 -15.72 7.99 2.45
CA ASN A 174 -16.72 9.02 2.78
C ASN A 174 -16.08 10.41 2.87
N ALA A 175 -14.86 10.52 3.42
CA ALA A 175 -14.13 11.78 3.43
C ALA A 175 -13.86 12.29 2.01
N VAL A 176 -13.45 11.41 1.08
CA VAL A 176 -13.27 11.79 -0.34
C VAL A 176 -14.57 12.32 -0.94
N ILE A 177 -15.68 11.61 -0.75
CA ILE A 177 -16.98 12.02 -1.28
C ILE A 177 -17.40 13.37 -0.68
N THR A 178 -17.21 13.55 0.62
CA THR A 178 -17.65 14.74 1.35
C THR A 178 -16.84 15.98 1.00
N HIS A 179 -15.55 15.85 0.80
CA HIS A 179 -14.61 16.98 0.70
C HIS A 179 -14.08 17.24 -0.71
N ALA A 180 -14.01 16.23 -1.59
CA ALA A 180 -13.44 16.42 -2.94
C ALA A 180 -14.47 16.87 -3.99
N TYR A 181 -15.77 16.72 -3.74
CA TYR A 181 -16.83 16.97 -4.72
C TYR A 181 -17.80 18.09 -4.29
N LYS A 182 -17.34 19.01 -3.47
CA LYS A 182 -18.13 20.21 -3.10
C LYS A 182 -17.77 21.40 -3.93
#